data_4915f7225e0b1c83a34f579667e236cd
#
_entry.id   4915f7225e0b1c83a34f579667e236cd
#
_cell.length_a   1.000
_cell.length_b   1.000
_cell.length_c   1.000
_cell.angle_alpha   90.00
_cell.angle_beta   90.00
_cell.angle_gamma   90.00
#
_symmetry.space_group_name_H-M   'P 1'
#
loop_
_entity.id
_entity.type
_entity.pdbx_description
1 polymer ?
#
loop_
_entity_poly.entity_id
_entity_poly.type
_entity_poly.pdbx_seq_one_letter_code
_entity_poly.pdbx_strand_id
1 'polypeptide(L)'
;MTDAPFRYRADVLNALWRHGVQPTPQTDPHLVRDYVRDLYKYEIRQLRERYLRNEFPKREYYARVDSLRRTYPVLALPARLWVE
;
A
#
# COMPACT_ATOMS: atom_id res chain seq x y z
N MET A 1 -1.56 25.69 20.86
CA MET A 1 -0.53 25.12 20.03
C MET A 1 -0.91 23.70 19.64
N THR A 2 -0.82 23.40 18.38
CA THR A 2 -1.28 22.09 17.88
C THR A 2 -0.11 21.14 17.87
N ASP A 3 -0.18 20.08 18.64
CA ASP A 3 0.82 19.03 18.58
C ASP A 3 0.53 18.14 17.39
N ALA A 4 1.55 17.91 16.58
CA ALA A 4 1.48 16.96 15.49
C ALA A 4 2.05 15.63 16.01
N PRO A 5 1.17 14.70 16.48
CA PRO A 5 1.64 13.47 17.11
C PRO A 5 2.40 12.54 16.17
N PHE A 6 2.20 12.70 14.86
CA PHE A 6 2.84 11.83 13.88
C PHE A 6 3.63 12.65 12.88
N ARG A 7 4.91 12.33 12.77
CA ARG A 7 5.79 12.97 11.80
C ARG A 7 6.19 11.94 10.74
N TYR A 8 5.41 11.90 9.68
CA TYR A 8 5.63 10.91 8.62
C TYR A 8 6.95 11.16 7.91
N ARG A 9 7.65 10.07 7.61
CA ARG A 9 8.89 10.13 6.84
C ARG A 9 8.58 10.55 5.40
N ALA A 10 9.48 11.32 4.81
CA ALA A 10 9.29 11.85 3.45
C ALA A 10 9.16 10.71 2.41
N ASP A 11 9.96 9.65 2.55
CA ASP A 11 9.90 8.52 1.64
C ASP A 11 8.55 7.78 1.72
N VAL A 12 8.00 7.68 2.94
CA VAL A 12 6.68 7.07 3.14
C VAL A 12 5.60 7.94 2.52
N LEU A 13 5.64 9.25 2.74
CA LEU A 13 4.67 10.17 2.14
C LEU A 13 4.68 10.09 0.62
N ASN A 14 5.85 10.03 0.02
CA ASN A 14 5.99 9.92 -1.43
C ASN A 14 5.39 8.62 -1.95
N ALA A 15 5.62 7.52 -1.23
CA ALA A 15 5.07 6.22 -1.62
C ALA A 15 3.54 6.20 -1.48
N LEU A 16 3.01 6.79 -0.41
CA LEU A 16 1.56 6.87 -0.19
C LEU A 16 0.89 7.75 -1.23
N TRP A 17 1.53 8.85 -1.61
CA TRP A 17 1.02 9.76 -2.61
C TRP A 17 0.72 9.04 -3.93
N ARG A 18 1.56 8.07 -4.31
CA ARG A 18 1.38 7.29 -5.53
C ARG A 18 0.07 6.51 -5.54
N HIS A 19 -0.49 6.24 -4.35
CA HIS A 19 -1.78 5.55 -4.19
C HIS A 19 -2.91 6.52 -3.87
N GLY A 20 -2.65 7.83 -3.99
CA GLY A 20 -3.65 8.84 -3.68
C GLY A 20 -3.91 9.03 -2.20
N VAL A 21 -2.99 8.61 -1.35
CA VAL A 21 -3.14 8.68 0.11
C VAL A 21 -2.29 9.80 0.66
N GLN A 22 -2.93 10.74 1.39
CA GLN A 22 -2.26 11.90 1.97
C GLN A 22 -2.62 12.02 3.45
N PRO A 23 -1.89 11.33 4.32
CA PRO A 23 -2.15 11.44 5.75
C PRO A 23 -1.73 12.81 6.27
N THR A 24 -2.40 13.27 7.32
CA THR A 24 -2.02 14.48 8.03
C THR A 24 -1.17 14.10 9.26
N PRO A 25 -0.53 15.08 9.92
CA PRO A 25 0.19 14.80 11.16
C PRO A 25 -0.68 14.25 12.29
N GLN A 26 -2.01 14.34 12.17
CA GLN A 26 -2.95 13.78 13.13
C GLN A 26 -3.46 12.41 12.74
N THR A 27 -3.12 11.92 11.55
CA THR A 27 -3.59 10.63 11.06
C THR A 27 -2.71 9.51 11.61
N ASP A 28 -3.32 8.56 12.32
CA ASP A 28 -2.60 7.43 12.88
C ASP A 28 -2.03 6.55 11.76
N PRO A 29 -0.71 6.32 11.73
CA PRO A 29 -0.09 5.50 10.68
C PRO A 29 -0.61 4.06 10.64
N HIS A 30 -1.07 3.51 11.76
CA HIS A 30 -1.67 2.17 11.78
C HIS A 30 -2.94 2.13 10.94
N LEU A 31 -3.77 3.17 11.04
CA LEU A 31 -5.01 3.25 10.26
C LEU A 31 -4.71 3.41 8.77
N VAL A 32 -3.73 4.23 8.45
CA VAL A 32 -3.33 4.43 7.04
C VAL A 32 -2.77 3.13 6.47
N ARG A 33 -1.93 2.44 7.23
CA ARG A 33 -1.35 1.18 6.78
C ARG A 33 -2.43 0.12 6.54
N ASP A 34 -3.41 0.04 7.43
CA ASP A 34 -4.54 -0.88 7.26
C ASP A 34 -5.33 -0.57 5.98
N TYR A 35 -5.56 0.71 5.71
CA TYR A 35 -6.23 1.13 4.48
C TYR A 35 -5.44 0.72 3.25
N VAL A 36 -4.14 0.96 3.24
CA VAL A 36 -3.27 0.62 2.11
C VAL A 36 -3.19 -0.90 1.93
N ARG A 37 -3.14 -1.65 3.03
CA ARG A 37 -3.16 -3.10 2.99
C ARG A 37 -4.47 -3.62 2.37
N ASP A 38 -5.60 -3.02 2.73
CA ASP A 38 -6.89 -3.43 2.18
C ASP A 38 -6.98 -3.12 0.69
N LEU A 39 -6.41 -1.99 0.28
CA LEU A 39 -6.32 -1.64 -1.14
C LEU A 39 -5.49 -2.66 -1.91
N TYR A 40 -4.35 -3.06 -1.35
CA TYR A 40 -3.50 -4.08 -1.94
C TYR A 40 -4.24 -5.41 -2.07
N LYS A 41 -4.93 -5.83 -1.02
CA LYS A 41 -5.73 -7.07 -1.02
C LYS A 41 -6.82 -7.03 -2.08
N TYR A 42 -7.46 -5.89 -2.24
CA TYR A 42 -8.48 -5.71 -3.27
C TYR A 42 -7.89 -5.91 -4.67
N GLU A 43 -6.74 -5.30 -4.93
CA GLU A 43 -6.08 -5.43 -6.23
C GLU A 43 -5.60 -6.87 -6.50
N ILE A 44 -5.10 -7.56 -5.47
CA ILE A 44 -4.72 -8.97 -5.60
C ILE A 44 -5.94 -9.83 -5.95
N ARG A 45 -7.07 -9.56 -5.30
CA ARG A 45 -8.31 -10.29 -5.56
C ARG A 45 -8.79 -10.07 -6.99
N GLN A 46 -8.75 -8.84 -7.47
CA GLN A 46 -9.12 -8.52 -8.84
C GLN A 46 -8.22 -9.26 -9.84
N LEU A 47 -6.94 -9.28 -9.57
CA LEU A 47 -5.97 -9.97 -10.42
C LEU A 47 -6.24 -11.48 -10.46
N ARG A 48 -6.54 -12.07 -9.30
CA ARG A 48 -6.87 -13.48 -9.20
C ARG A 48 -8.14 -13.82 -9.98
N GLU A 49 -9.16 -12.99 -9.89
CA GLU A 49 -10.40 -13.20 -10.64
C GLU A 49 -10.16 -13.17 -12.15
N ARG A 50 -9.31 -12.26 -12.61
CA ARG A 50 -8.93 -12.20 -14.03
C ARG A 50 -8.20 -13.47 -14.46
N TYR A 51 -7.31 -13.98 -13.62
CA TYR A 51 -6.60 -15.22 -13.88
C TYR A 51 -7.60 -16.39 -13.97
N LEU A 52 -8.55 -16.45 -13.04
CA LEU A 52 -9.54 -17.52 -13.03
C LEU A 52 -10.50 -17.45 -14.24
N ARG A 53 -10.63 -16.28 -14.85
CA ARG A 53 -11.38 -16.12 -16.12
C ARG A 53 -10.52 -16.41 -17.35
N ASN A 54 -9.30 -16.92 -17.14
CA ASN A 54 -8.38 -17.28 -18.23
C ASN A 54 -7.95 -16.09 -19.09
N GLU A 55 -7.84 -14.89 -18.50
CA GLU A 55 -7.40 -13.71 -19.24
C GLU A 55 -5.90 -13.75 -19.55
N PHE A 56 -5.13 -14.53 -18.80
CA PHE A 56 -3.70 -14.71 -19.02
C PHE A 56 -3.24 -16.01 -18.38
N PRO A 57 -2.09 -16.57 -18.83
CA PRO A 57 -1.57 -17.84 -18.30
C PRO A 57 -0.99 -17.68 -16.89
N LYS A 58 -0.78 -18.81 -16.20
CA LYS A 58 -0.30 -18.87 -14.83
C LYS A 58 1.02 -18.12 -14.65
N ARG A 59 1.92 -18.24 -15.62
CA ARG A 59 3.23 -17.56 -15.57
C ARG A 59 3.05 -16.06 -15.50
N GLU A 60 2.14 -15.53 -16.32
CA GLU A 60 1.86 -14.11 -16.35
C GLU A 60 1.17 -13.66 -15.06
N TYR A 61 0.30 -14.51 -14.49
CA TYR A 61 -0.33 -14.22 -13.21
C TYR A 61 0.73 -13.97 -12.11
N TYR A 62 1.70 -14.87 -12.00
CA TYR A 62 2.76 -14.70 -11.00
C TYR A 62 3.58 -13.44 -11.24
N ALA A 63 3.88 -13.13 -12.49
CA ALA A 63 4.62 -11.91 -12.82
C ALA A 63 3.82 -10.66 -12.43
N ARG A 64 2.50 -10.68 -12.66
CA ARG A 64 1.63 -9.57 -12.30
C ARG A 64 1.50 -9.40 -10.78
N VAL A 65 1.41 -10.51 -10.03
CA VAL A 65 1.38 -10.48 -8.57
C VAL A 65 2.67 -9.86 -8.03
N ASP A 66 3.80 -10.29 -8.56
CA ASP A 66 5.10 -9.77 -8.14
C ASP A 66 5.23 -8.28 -8.45
N SER A 67 4.80 -7.87 -9.64
CA SER A 67 4.79 -6.47 -10.05
C SER A 67 3.91 -5.63 -9.13
N LEU A 68 2.72 -6.13 -8.80
CA LEU A 68 1.81 -5.43 -7.90
C LEU A 68 2.42 -5.26 -6.51
N ARG A 69 3.08 -6.30 -5.99
CA ARG A 69 3.74 -6.22 -4.69
C ARG A 69 4.78 -5.10 -4.66
N ARG A 70 5.49 -4.89 -5.75
CA ARG A 70 6.51 -3.85 -5.87
C ARG A 70 5.94 -2.44 -5.90
N THR A 71 4.65 -2.29 -6.19
CA THR A 71 4.01 -0.98 -6.15
C THR A 71 3.54 -0.58 -4.76
N TYR A 72 3.71 -1.46 -3.76
CA TYR A 72 3.31 -1.22 -2.38
C TYR A 72 4.50 -1.37 -1.42
N PRO A 73 5.61 -0.64 -1.66
CA PRO A 73 6.81 -0.80 -0.82
C PRO A 73 6.60 -0.44 0.65
N VAL A 74 5.63 0.44 0.94
CA VAL A 74 5.35 0.85 2.33
C VAL A 74 4.84 -0.30 3.17
N LEU A 75 4.22 -1.32 2.56
CA LEU A 75 3.70 -2.45 3.32
C LEU A 75 4.81 -3.37 3.83
N ALA A 76 6.04 -3.22 3.34
CA ALA A 76 7.19 -3.95 3.88
C ALA A 76 7.62 -3.39 5.24
N LEU A 77 7.16 -2.18 5.58
CA LEU A 77 7.52 -1.52 6.84
C LEU A 77 6.34 -1.58 7.81
N PRO A 78 6.59 -1.93 9.09
CA PRO A 78 5.53 -1.80 10.09
C PRO A 78 5.20 -0.32 10.30
N ALA A 79 3.98 -0.05 10.76
CA ALA A 79 3.49 1.32 10.89
C ALA A 79 4.39 2.21 11.76
N ARG A 80 5.01 1.63 12.79
CA ARG A 80 5.90 2.39 13.68
C ARG A 80 7.12 2.97 12.96
N LEU A 81 7.49 2.39 11.82
CA LEU A 81 8.63 2.87 11.02
C LEU A 81 8.20 3.85 9.93
N TRP A 82 6.91 4.16 9.84
CA TRP A 82 6.40 5.15 8.90
C TRP A 82 6.61 6.59 9.41
N VAL A 83 6.83 6.73 10.70
CA VAL A 83 6.98 8.02 11.37
C VAL A 83 8.34 8.11 12.06
N GLU A 84 8.77 9.35 12.30
CA GLU A 84 10.02 9.63 13.02
C GLU A 84 9.80 9.74 14.52
#